data_c90018c8f70bc9762b051c75a594b437
#
_entry.id   c90018c8f70bc9762b051c75a594b437
#
_cell.length_a   1.000
_cell.length_b   1.000
_cell.length_c   1.000
_cell.angle_alpha   90.00
_cell.angle_beta   90.00
_cell.angle_gamma   90.00
#
_symmetry.space_group_name_H-M   'P 1'
#
loop_
_entity.id
_entity.type
_entity.pdbx_description
1 polymer ?
#
loop_
_entity_poly.entity_id
_entity_poly.type
_entity_poly.pdbx_seq_one_letter_code
_entity_poly.pdbx_strand_id
1 'polypeptide(L)'
;MSETQSETTTTETTTTSETGGPRPGRTVHVAVYDTYADWETGHTTAHLTQRGHEVRTVGLAAGEPVTTMGGLRVQPDLALSDLRPEDSSLLILTGAGLWDTGDELAPFAAKAAEFLAAGVPVAAICGATAGLARAGVLDGRTHTSAAPFYLGGQPGYSGSAHYVEADAVTDGDLITAGPTEPVAFAREVFARLGVYEPDVLDAWYRLFHDSDESAYPVLMAAAESGDA
;
A
#
# COMPACT_ATOMS: atom_id res chain seq x y z
N MET A 1 21.69 -65.00 -34.66
CA MET A 1 22.33 -63.71 -34.31
C MET A 1 21.23 -62.68 -34.42
N SER A 2 20.63 -62.37 -33.27
CA SER A 2 19.53 -61.39 -33.19
C SER A 2 20.10 -60.12 -32.53
N GLU A 3 20.12 -59.03 -33.27
CA GLU A 3 20.46 -57.72 -32.76
C GLU A 3 19.17 -57.04 -32.23
N THR A 4 19.18 -56.76 -30.96
CA THR A 4 18.14 -56.01 -30.26
C THR A 4 18.51 -54.53 -30.31
N GLN A 5 17.75 -53.73 -31.04
CA GLN A 5 17.86 -52.26 -31.00
C GLN A 5 17.09 -51.71 -29.77
N SER A 6 17.82 -50.96 -28.94
CA SER A 6 17.28 -50.26 -27.81
C SER A 6 16.86 -48.86 -28.26
N GLU A 7 15.55 -48.58 -28.23
CA GLU A 7 15.01 -47.22 -28.45
C GLU A 7 15.11 -46.41 -27.19
N THR A 8 15.88 -45.33 -27.25
CA THR A 8 15.99 -44.33 -26.18
C THR A 8 14.90 -43.29 -26.37
N THR A 9 13.88 -43.36 -25.53
CA THR A 9 12.81 -42.35 -25.48
C THR A 9 13.30 -41.11 -24.72
N THR A 10 13.56 -40.02 -25.42
CA THR A 10 13.90 -38.74 -24.83
C THR A 10 12.58 -38.05 -24.42
N THR A 11 12.34 -37.93 -23.12
CA THR A 11 11.22 -37.18 -22.57
C THR A 11 11.59 -35.70 -22.55
N GLU A 12 11.03 -34.91 -23.47
CA GLU A 12 11.11 -33.46 -23.43
C GLU A 12 10.20 -32.93 -22.31
N THR A 13 10.81 -32.39 -21.25
CA THR A 13 10.09 -31.67 -20.21
C THR A 13 9.78 -30.27 -20.71
N THR A 14 8.58 -30.06 -21.20
CA THR A 14 8.07 -28.74 -21.57
C THR A 14 7.83 -27.94 -20.29
N THR A 15 8.75 -27.03 -19.97
CA THR A 15 8.55 -26.04 -18.92
C THR A 15 7.61 -24.97 -19.45
N THR A 16 6.32 -25.11 -19.18
CA THR A 16 5.35 -24.03 -19.38
C THR A 16 5.62 -22.95 -18.33
N SER A 17 6.19 -21.83 -18.75
CA SER A 17 6.19 -20.61 -18.00
C SER A 17 4.74 -20.12 -17.87
N GLU A 18 4.10 -20.40 -16.75
CA GLU A 18 2.84 -19.75 -16.41
C GLU A 18 3.11 -18.26 -16.23
N THR A 19 2.68 -17.47 -17.19
CA THR A 19 2.45 -16.03 -17.02
C THR A 19 1.25 -15.91 -16.09
N GLY A 20 1.50 -15.97 -14.79
CA GLY A 20 0.47 -15.85 -13.78
C GLY A 20 -0.19 -14.49 -13.84
N GLY A 21 -1.49 -14.46 -14.18
CA GLY A 21 -2.32 -13.30 -13.92
C GLY A 21 -2.38 -12.98 -12.43
N PRO A 22 -2.90 -11.80 -12.03
CA PRO A 22 -2.95 -11.37 -10.63
C PRO A 22 -3.53 -12.46 -9.74
N ARG A 23 -2.78 -12.80 -8.69
CA ARG A 23 -3.26 -13.80 -7.72
C ARG A 23 -4.24 -13.09 -6.78
N PRO A 24 -5.52 -13.51 -6.70
CA PRO A 24 -6.47 -12.96 -5.73
C PRO A 24 -5.87 -13.03 -4.32
N GLY A 25 -5.88 -11.88 -3.60
CA GLY A 25 -5.40 -11.77 -2.22
C GLY A 25 -3.93 -11.33 -2.04
N ARG A 26 -3.21 -10.96 -3.10
CA ARG A 26 -1.84 -10.41 -3.01
C ARG A 26 -1.60 -9.12 -3.80
N THR A 27 -2.60 -8.59 -4.48
CA THR A 27 -2.45 -7.33 -5.23
C THR A 27 -2.74 -6.14 -4.32
N VAL A 28 -1.78 -5.24 -4.21
CA VAL A 28 -1.91 -3.96 -3.52
C VAL A 28 -1.99 -2.86 -4.57
N HIS A 29 -3.03 -2.04 -4.47
CA HIS A 29 -3.22 -0.92 -5.38
C HIS A 29 -2.79 0.39 -4.73
N VAL A 30 -1.97 1.16 -5.45
CA VAL A 30 -1.46 2.47 -5.01
C VAL A 30 -2.03 3.55 -5.90
N ALA A 31 -2.80 4.45 -5.33
CA ALA A 31 -3.34 5.61 -6.03
C ALA A 31 -2.21 6.58 -6.38
N VAL A 32 -2.12 6.96 -7.66
CA VAL A 32 -1.12 7.89 -8.18
C VAL A 32 -1.81 8.98 -8.99
N TYR A 33 -1.40 10.21 -8.77
CA TYR A 33 -1.90 11.43 -9.41
C TYR A 33 -0.79 12.48 -9.45
N ASP A 34 -0.97 13.54 -10.19
CA ASP A 34 0.03 14.59 -10.25
C ASP A 34 0.37 15.13 -8.85
N THR A 35 1.64 15.40 -8.63
CA THR A 35 2.21 15.89 -7.37
C THR A 35 2.03 14.99 -6.16
N TYR A 36 1.79 13.68 -6.33
CA TYR A 36 1.81 12.81 -5.17
C TYR A 36 3.23 12.69 -4.57
N ALA A 37 3.30 12.55 -3.26
CA ALA A 37 4.54 12.45 -2.51
C ALA A 37 5.12 11.04 -2.64
N ASP A 38 6.07 10.86 -3.54
CA ASP A 38 6.67 9.56 -3.88
C ASP A 38 7.44 8.91 -2.73
N TRP A 39 7.97 9.69 -1.80
CA TRP A 39 8.67 9.16 -0.62
C TRP A 39 7.75 8.49 0.40
N GLU A 40 6.46 8.84 0.42
CA GLU A 40 5.51 8.34 1.44
C GLU A 40 5.27 6.84 1.35
N THR A 41 5.37 6.27 0.16
CA THR A 41 5.10 4.84 -0.08
C THR A 41 6.35 4.04 -0.40
N GLY A 42 7.52 4.66 -0.40
CA GLY A 42 8.77 4.01 -0.81
C GLY A 42 9.08 2.74 -0.02
N HIS A 43 9.04 2.80 1.32
CA HIS A 43 9.23 1.62 2.17
C HIS A 43 8.14 0.59 1.94
N THR A 44 6.88 1.04 1.91
CA THR A 44 5.71 0.15 1.76
C THR A 44 5.79 -0.64 0.46
N THR A 45 5.94 0.02 -0.68
CA THR A 45 5.92 -0.64 -1.99
C THR A 45 7.13 -1.53 -2.21
N ALA A 46 8.33 -1.09 -1.77
CA ALA A 46 9.55 -1.87 -1.92
C ALA A 46 9.47 -3.20 -1.16
N HIS A 47 9.07 -3.15 0.11
CA HIS A 47 9.00 -4.35 0.93
C HIS A 47 7.83 -5.27 0.54
N LEU A 48 6.68 -4.74 0.18
CA LEU A 48 5.56 -5.53 -0.35
C LEU A 48 6.00 -6.33 -1.59
N THR A 49 6.68 -5.69 -2.53
CA THR A 49 7.16 -6.35 -3.74
C THR A 49 8.19 -7.43 -3.41
N GLN A 50 9.14 -7.16 -2.51
CA GLN A 50 10.13 -8.14 -2.06
C GLN A 50 9.49 -9.36 -1.38
N ARG A 51 8.33 -9.17 -0.76
CA ARG A 51 7.55 -10.21 -0.08
C ARG A 51 6.50 -10.89 -0.98
N GLY A 52 6.59 -10.67 -2.29
CA GLY A 52 5.77 -11.35 -3.28
C GLY A 52 4.34 -10.81 -3.41
N HIS A 53 4.07 -9.60 -2.92
CA HIS A 53 2.87 -8.88 -3.29
C HIS A 53 3.04 -8.23 -4.66
N GLU A 54 2.00 -8.26 -5.47
CA GLU A 54 1.93 -7.48 -6.69
C GLU A 54 1.51 -6.05 -6.32
N VAL A 55 2.34 -5.05 -6.62
CA VAL A 55 2.01 -3.65 -6.44
C VAL A 55 1.63 -3.07 -7.80
N ARG A 56 0.40 -2.55 -7.90
CA ARG A 56 -0.11 -1.91 -9.12
C ARG A 56 -0.52 -0.47 -8.85
N THR A 57 -0.23 0.39 -9.79
CA THR A 57 -0.57 1.81 -9.71
C THR A 57 -1.94 2.10 -10.35
N VAL A 58 -2.72 2.99 -9.70
CA VAL A 58 -4.07 3.36 -10.13
C VAL A 58 -4.14 4.87 -10.31
N GLY A 59 -4.45 5.31 -11.52
CA GLY A 59 -4.69 6.72 -11.85
C GLY A 59 -6.15 6.99 -12.24
N LEU A 60 -6.49 8.23 -12.55
CA LEU A 60 -7.80 8.54 -13.14
C LEU A 60 -8.00 7.82 -14.47
N ALA A 61 -6.93 7.71 -15.26
CA ALA A 61 -6.91 6.96 -16.50
C ALA A 61 -5.67 6.04 -16.55
N ALA A 62 -5.84 4.84 -17.07
CA ALA A 62 -4.72 3.93 -17.29
C ALA A 62 -3.81 4.47 -18.41
N GLY A 63 -2.50 4.34 -18.21
CA GLY A 63 -1.52 4.72 -19.22
C GLY A 63 -1.27 6.22 -19.40
N GLU A 64 -2.03 7.10 -18.74
CA GLU A 64 -1.78 8.55 -18.75
C GLU A 64 -0.74 8.90 -17.66
N PRO A 65 0.49 9.32 -18.03
CA PRO A 65 1.53 9.55 -17.04
C PRO A 65 1.21 10.70 -16.10
N VAL A 66 1.44 10.48 -14.81
CA VAL A 66 1.44 11.51 -13.76
C VAL A 66 2.87 11.85 -13.36
N THR A 67 3.09 13.04 -12.79
CA THR A 67 4.39 13.48 -12.30
C THR A 67 4.34 13.61 -10.79
N THR A 68 5.24 12.91 -10.09
CA THR A 68 5.35 12.95 -8.63
C THR A 68 5.87 14.28 -8.12
N MET A 69 5.81 14.51 -6.82
CA MET A 69 6.41 15.69 -6.19
C MET A 69 7.94 15.69 -6.35
N GLY A 70 8.58 14.52 -6.40
CA GLY A 70 10.02 14.36 -6.70
C GLY A 70 10.38 14.46 -8.19
N GLY A 71 9.39 14.71 -9.08
CA GLY A 71 9.61 14.86 -10.52
C GLY A 71 9.71 13.55 -11.31
N LEU A 72 9.40 12.41 -10.70
CA LEU A 72 9.34 11.12 -11.39
C LEU A 72 8.06 11.04 -12.22
N ARG A 73 8.16 10.42 -13.39
CA ARG A 73 6.98 10.12 -14.23
C ARG A 73 6.54 8.69 -14.00
N VAL A 74 5.30 8.52 -13.59
CA VAL A 74 4.68 7.23 -13.32
C VAL A 74 3.50 7.06 -14.25
N GLN A 75 3.44 5.91 -14.92
CA GLN A 75 2.32 5.54 -15.79
C GLN A 75 1.41 4.58 -15.02
N PRO A 76 0.16 4.98 -14.71
CA PRO A 76 -0.76 4.11 -13.99
C PRO A 76 -1.06 2.82 -14.77
N ASP A 77 -1.06 1.69 -14.06
CA ASP A 77 -1.38 0.37 -14.61
C ASP A 77 -2.87 0.21 -14.84
N LEU A 78 -3.70 0.89 -14.03
CA LEU A 78 -5.15 0.72 -14.00
C LEU A 78 -5.85 2.08 -13.91
N ALA A 79 -7.01 2.19 -14.57
CA ALA A 79 -7.90 3.32 -14.34
C ALA A 79 -8.71 3.11 -13.05
N LEU A 80 -8.99 4.21 -12.32
CA LEU A 80 -9.79 4.17 -11.09
C LEU A 80 -11.19 3.59 -11.32
N SER A 81 -11.77 3.79 -12.51
CA SER A 81 -13.06 3.22 -12.89
C SER A 81 -13.07 1.69 -12.97
N ASP A 82 -11.91 1.09 -13.22
CA ASP A 82 -11.75 -0.35 -13.39
C ASP A 82 -11.31 -1.05 -12.11
N LEU A 83 -10.90 -0.26 -11.09
CA LEU A 83 -10.48 -0.77 -9.79
C LEU A 83 -11.68 -1.33 -9.01
N ARG A 84 -11.56 -2.58 -8.56
CA ARG A 84 -12.57 -3.30 -7.78
C ARG A 84 -12.02 -3.77 -6.45
N PRO A 85 -12.81 -3.71 -5.36
CA PRO A 85 -12.37 -4.22 -4.05
C PRO A 85 -11.97 -5.71 -4.10
N GLU A 86 -12.72 -6.55 -4.81
CA GLU A 86 -12.47 -7.99 -4.90
C GLU A 86 -11.12 -8.38 -5.54
N ASP A 87 -10.51 -7.46 -6.29
CA ASP A 87 -9.22 -7.67 -6.94
C ASP A 87 -8.05 -7.15 -6.09
N SER A 88 -8.32 -6.70 -4.86
CA SER A 88 -7.35 -5.99 -4.02
C SER A 88 -7.23 -6.58 -2.63
N SER A 89 -6.02 -6.63 -2.09
CA SER A 89 -5.76 -6.86 -0.67
C SER A 89 -5.64 -5.56 0.13
N LEU A 90 -5.35 -4.45 -0.53
CA LEU A 90 -5.21 -3.13 0.07
C LEU A 90 -5.28 -2.04 -1.00
N LEU A 91 -5.92 -0.92 -0.69
CA LEU A 91 -5.81 0.34 -1.43
C LEU A 91 -5.00 1.35 -0.62
N ILE A 92 -3.95 1.90 -1.24
CA ILE A 92 -3.12 2.97 -0.65
C ILE A 92 -3.43 4.29 -1.33
N LEU A 93 -3.73 5.32 -0.53
CA LEU A 93 -3.87 6.71 -0.97
C LEU A 93 -2.67 7.53 -0.49
N THR A 94 -1.96 8.14 -1.43
CA THR A 94 -0.78 8.97 -1.18
C THR A 94 -1.15 10.43 -0.91
N GLY A 95 -0.30 11.16 -0.19
CA GLY A 95 -0.44 12.61 -0.07
C GLY A 95 -0.13 13.32 -1.38
N ALA A 96 -0.78 14.44 -1.60
CA ALA A 96 -0.51 15.37 -2.69
C ALA A 96 -1.07 16.74 -2.36
N GLY A 97 -0.51 17.80 -2.95
CA GLY A 97 -1.08 19.16 -2.83
C GLY A 97 -2.48 19.27 -3.43
N LEU A 98 -2.85 18.40 -4.36
CA LEU A 98 -4.18 18.35 -4.96
C LEU A 98 -5.30 18.01 -3.96
N TRP A 99 -4.97 17.37 -2.83
CA TRP A 99 -5.95 17.17 -1.74
C TRP A 99 -6.40 18.48 -1.08
N ASP A 100 -5.59 19.54 -1.17
CA ASP A 100 -5.88 20.83 -0.53
C ASP A 100 -6.50 21.86 -1.49
N THR A 101 -6.47 21.61 -2.80
CA THR A 101 -6.77 22.64 -3.82
C THR A 101 -8.09 22.46 -4.57
N GLY A 102 -8.87 21.42 -4.26
CA GLY A 102 -10.14 21.18 -4.96
C GLY A 102 -10.69 19.77 -4.74
N ASP A 103 -11.57 19.37 -5.64
CA ASP A 103 -12.28 18.08 -5.57
C ASP A 103 -11.75 17.05 -6.60
N GLU A 104 -10.62 17.32 -7.25
CA GLU A 104 -10.07 16.47 -8.31
C GLU A 104 -9.79 15.05 -7.82
N LEU A 105 -9.38 14.90 -6.56
CA LEU A 105 -9.10 13.60 -5.94
C LEU A 105 -10.29 13.00 -5.16
N ALA A 106 -11.44 13.68 -5.12
CA ALA A 106 -12.66 13.16 -4.48
C ALA A 106 -13.07 11.75 -4.99
N PRO A 107 -12.89 11.39 -6.28
CA PRO A 107 -13.17 10.04 -6.75
C PRO A 107 -12.32 8.95 -6.06
N PHE A 108 -11.08 9.25 -5.67
CA PHE A 108 -10.22 8.31 -4.92
C PHE A 108 -10.71 8.14 -3.48
N ALA A 109 -11.16 9.22 -2.82
CA ALA A 109 -11.75 9.12 -1.48
C ALA A 109 -13.07 8.32 -1.50
N ALA A 110 -13.90 8.51 -2.53
CA ALA A 110 -15.11 7.71 -2.73
C ALA A 110 -14.78 6.23 -2.96
N LYS A 111 -13.75 5.92 -3.75
CA LYS A 111 -13.29 4.55 -3.95
C LYS A 111 -12.76 3.93 -2.65
N ALA A 112 -12.07 4.69 -1.82
CA ALA A 112 -11.63 4.22 -0.50
C ALA A 112 -12.82 3.87 0.41
N ALA A 113 -13.89 4.67 0.40
CA ALA A 113 -15.12 4.35 1.13
C ALA A 113 -15.79 3.06 0.60
N GLU A 114 -15.78 2.83 -0.72
CA GLU A 114 -16.25 1.58 -1.34
C GLU A 114 -15.45 0.37 -0.87
N PHE A 115 -14.11 0.47 -0.81
CA PHE A 115 -13.21 -0.58 -0.33
C PHE A 115 -13.50 -0.94 1.13
N LEU A 116 -13.57 0.06 2.00
CA LEU A 116 -13.89 -0.16 3.42
C LEU A 116 -15.27 -0.78 3.61
N ALA A 117 -16.26 -0.37 2.81
CA ALA A 117 -17.60 -0.98 2.86
C ALA A 117 -17.60 -2.45 2.40
N ALA A 118 -16.67 -2.83 1.53
CA ALA A 118 -16.45 -4.20 1.09
C ALA A 118 -15.56 -5.02 2.06
N GLY A 119 -15.05 -4.43 3.15
CA GLY A 119 -14.13 -5.07 4.09
C GLY A 119 -12.70 -5.22 3.56
N VAL A 120 -12.34 -4.43 2.55
CA VAL A 120 -10.97 -4.38 2.00
C VAL A 120 -10.23 -3.21 2.65
N PRO A 121 -9.02 -3.44 3.18
CA PRO A 121 -8.26 -2.40 3.85
C PRO A 121 -7.93 -1.20 2.96
N VAL A 122 -7.89 -0.03 3.60
CA VAL A 122 -7.44 1.23 3.01
C VAL A 122 -6.36 1.84 3.91
N ALA A 123 -5.28 2.29 3.30
CA ALA A 123 -4.22 3.03 3.98
C ALA A 123 -4.08 4.42 3.34
N ALA A 124 -4.14 5.48 4.15
CA ALA A 124 -4.05 6.86 3.69
C ALA A 124 -2.99 7.62 4.50
N ILE A 125 -2.13 8.35 3.81
CA ILE A 125 -1.05 9.13 4.43
C ILE A 125 -1.14 10.59 4.03
N CYS A 126 -0.77 11.50 4.96
CA CYS A 126 -0.64 12.93 4.67
C CYS A 126 -1.95 13.55 4.16
N GLY A 127 -1.90 14.27 3.03
CA GLY A 127 -3.05 14.94 2.41
C GLY A 127 -4.22 14.02 2.07
N ALA A 128 -3.98 12.73 1.83
CA ALA A 128 -5.06 11.78 1.56
C ALA A 128 -6.05 11.64 2.74
N THR A 129 -5.59 11.84 3.97
CA THR A 129 -6.46 11.85 5.16
C THR A 129 -7.49 12.98 5.12
N ALA A 130 -7.15 14.14 4.52
CA ALA A 130 -8.11 15.23 4.30
C ALA A 130 -9.22 14.83 3.31
N GLY A 131 -8.86 14.08 2.25
CA GLY A 131 -9.83 13.50 1.33
C GLY A 131 -10.82 12.56 2.05
N LEU A 132 -10.30 11.67 2.91
CA LEU A 132 -11.12 10.76 3.71
C LEU A 132 -11.99 11.52 4.73
N ALA A 133 -11.48 12.61 5.33
CA ALA A 133 -12.22 13.46 6.23
C ALA A 133 -13.44 14.09 5.52
N ARG A 134 -13.24 14.69 4.34
CA ARG A 134 -14.33 15.26 3.52
C ARG A 134 -15.36 14.22 3.08
N ALA A 135 -14.92 12.97 2.89
CA ALA A 135 -15.80 11.86 2.54
C ALA A 135 -16.54 11.26 3.76
N GLY A 136 -16.33 11.79 4.98
CA GLY A 136 -16.96 11.29 6.21
C GLY A 136 -16.42 9.94 6.68
N VAL A 137 -15.34 9.43 6.08
CA VAL A 137 -14.76 8.12 6.40
C VAL A 137 -14.17 8.10 7.80
N LEU A 138 -13.67 9.25 8.30
CA LEU A 138 -12.99 9.38 9.58
C LEU A 138 -13.93 9.66 10.76
N ASP A 139 -15.20 9.96 10.54
CA ASP A 139 -16.09 10.51 11.56
C ASP A 139 -16.35 9.59 12.75
N GLY A 140 -16.29 8.30 12.57
CA GLY A 140 -16.50 7.30 13.62
C GLY A 140 -15.32 6.33 13.81
N ARG A 141 -14.13 6.67 13.31
CA ARG A 141 -12.95 5.81 13.32
C ARG A 141 -11.78 6.49 14.01
N THR A 142 -11.02 5.76 14.79
CA THR A 142 -9.74 6.26 15.32
C THR A 142 -8.77 6.52 14.17
N HIS A 143 -8.17 7.70 14.13
CA HIS A 143 -7.31 8.11 13.03
C HIS A 143 -6.29 9.17 13.46
N THR A 144 -5.27 9.34 12.64
CA THR A 144 -4.29 10.42 12.72
C THR A 144 -4.12 11.12 11.36
N SER A 145 -3.36 12.19 11.33
CA SER A 145 -3.06 12.99 10.13
C SER A 145 -1.85 13.88 10.40
N ALA A 146 -1.60 14.87 9.53
CA ALA A 146 -0.58 15.89 9.71
C ALA A 146 -0.73 16.67 11.04
N ALA A 147 -1.96 17.03 11.40
CA ALA A 147 -2.30 17.73 12.64
C ALA A 147 -3.82 17.78 12.85
N PRO A 148 -4.32 17.94 14.11
CA PRO A 148 -5.75 18.07 14.39
C PRO A 148 -6.41 19.23 13.64
N PHE A 149 -5.74 20.38 13.56
CA PHE A 149 -6.27 21.58 12.88
C PHE A 149 -6.37 21.39 11.37
N TYR A 150 -5.53 20.55 10.77
CA TYR A 150 -5.55 20.26 9.34
C TYR A 150 -6.87 19.56 8.94
N LEU A 151 -7.26 18.54 9.71
CA LEU A 151 -8.54 17.87 9.50
C LEU A 151 -9.72 18.73 9.94
N GLY A 152 -9.57 19.47 11.06
CA GLY A 152 -10.58 20.40 11.55
C GLY A 152 -10.95 21.51 10.56
N GLY A 153 -10.07 21.83 9.62
CA GLY A 153 -10.31 22.75 8.52
C GLY A 153 -11.06 22.14 7.32
N GLN A 154 -11.26 20.81 7.29
CA GLN A 154 -11.88 20.14 6.14
C GLN A 154 -13.41 20.25 6.20
N PRO A 155 -14.06 20.62 5.08
CA PRO A 155 -15.52 20.69 5.01
C PRO A 155 -16.17 19.35 5.35
N GLY A 156 -17.15 19.36 6.26
CA GLY A 156 -17.92 18.17 6.62
C GLY A 156 -17.27 17.24 7.64
N TYR A 157 -16.00 17.44 7.99
CA TYR A 157 -15.32 16.60 8.97
C TYR A 157 -15.93 16.73 10.37
N SER A 158 -16.31 15.62 10.98
CA SER A 158 -16.87 15.55 12.34
C SER A 158 -16.18 14.53 13.25
N GLY A 159 -15.03 13.99 12.80
CA GLY A 159 -14.26 12.93 13.48
C GLY A 159 -13.31 13.39 14.58
N SER A 160 -13.32 14.66 15.00
CA SER A 160 -12.31 15.20 15.94
C SER A 160 -12.22 14.46 17.28
N ALA A 161 -13.32 13.85 17.76
CA ALA A 161 -13.33 13.04 18.98
C ALA A 161 -12.58 11.71 18.85
N HIS A 162 -12.27 11.28 17.63
CA HIS A 162 -11.57 10.04 17.30
C HIS A 162 -10.14 10.30 16.83
N TYR A 163 -9.73 11.57 16.73
CA TYR A 163 -8.36 11.91 16.38
C TYR A 163 -7.40 11.55 17.51
N VAL A 164 -6.28 10.94 17.17
CA VAL A 164 -5.18 10.66 18.10
C VAL A 164 -3.85 11.19 17.55
N GLU A 165 -3.00 11.72 18.40
CA GLU A 165 -1.64 12.11 18.04
C GLU A 165 -0.76 10.86 18.08
N ALA A 166 -0.46 10.32 16.90
CA ALA A 166 0.38 9.15 16.72
C ALA A 166 1.02 9.20 15.32
N ASP A 167 2.12 8.50 15.14
CA ASP A 167 2.83 8.42 13.87
C ASP A 167 1.95 7.76 12.80
N ALA A 168 1.32 6.65 13.15
CA ALA A 168 0.32 5.96 12.35
C ALA A 168 -0.73 5.28 13.24
N VAL A 169 -1.92 5.07 12.71
CA VAL A 169 -3.05 4.45 13.43
C VAL A 169 -3.75 3.46 12.52
N THR A 170 -4.04 2.28 13.05
CA THR A 170 -4.94 1.29 12.44
C THR A 170 -6.23 1.17 13.24
N ASP A 171 -7.37 1.38 12.61
CA ASP A 171 -8.71 1.10 13.16
C ASP A 171 -9.47 0.17 12.21
N GLY A 172 -9.48 -1.11 12.53
CA GLY A 172 -10.04 -2.15 11.69
C GLY A 172 -9.36 -2.25 10.33
N ASP A 173 -10.05 -1.86 9.29
CA ASP A 173 -9.58 -1.87 7.90
C ASP A 173 -9.04 -0.50 7.44
N LEU A 174 -8.99 0.49 8.32
CA LEU A 174 -8.45 1.81 7.99
C LEU A 174 -7.10 2.03 8.65
N ILE A 175 -6.10 2.43 7.86
CA ILE A 175 -4.78 2.87 8.31
C ILE A 175 -4.63 4.35 7.94
N THR A 176 -4.17 5.17 8.89
CA THR A 176 -3.87 6.59 8.64
C THR A 176 -2.51 6.97 9.22
N ALA A 177 -1.80 7.89 8.58
CA ALA A 177 -0.50 8.39 9.06
C ALA A 177 -0.26 9.85 8.72
N GLY A 178 0.64 10.49 9.46
CA GLY A 178 1.14 11.83 9.19
C GLY A 178 2.15 11.87 8.01
N PRO A 179 2.47 13.08 7.48
CA PRO A 179 3.34 13.22 6.30
C PRO A 179 4.79 12.85 6.56
N THR A 180 5.25 12.89 7.80
CA THR A 180 6.62 12.60 8.22
C THR A 180 6.85 11.15 8.58
N GLU A 181 5.80 10.30 8.50
CA GLU A 181 5.76 8.97 9.09
C GLU A 181 5.66 7.83 8.08
N PRO A 182 6.44 7.83 6.97
CA PRO A 182 6.36 6.77 5.96
C PRO A 182 6.78 5.39 6.50
N VAL A 183 7.63 5.34 7.52
CA VAL A 183 8.09 4.09 8.15
C VAL A 183 7.00 3.52 9.05
N ALA A 184 6.38 4.36 9.90
CA ALA A 184 5.26 3.96 10.75
C ALA A 184 4.05 3.53 9.89
N PHE A 185 3.77 4.26 8.81
CA PHE A 185 2.75 3.89 7.82
C PHE A 185 3.01 2.50 7.23
N ALA A 186 4.24 2.24 6.79
CA ALA A 186 4.62 0.93 6.24
C ALA A 186 4.46 -0.18 7.28
N ARG A 187 4.86 0.05 8.54
CA ARG A 187 4.69 -0.91 9.65
C ARG A 187 3.24 -1.33 9.82
N GLU A 188 2.31 -0.37 9.85
CA GLU A 188 0.88 -0.66 9.99
C GLU A 188 0.33 -1.45 8.79
N VAL A 189 0.76 -1.11 7.57
CA VAL A 189 0.41 -1.87 6.36
C VAL A 189 0.94 -3.29 6.44
N PHE A 190 2.19 -3.49 6.85
CA PHE A 190 2.79 -4.83 6.96
C PHE A 190 2.11 -5.67 8.03
N ALA A 191 1.78 -5.08 9.19
CA ALA A 191 1.02 -5.73 10.23
C ALA A 191 -0.37 -6.17 9.72
N ARG A 192 -1.08 -5.28 9.02
CA ARG A 192 -2.43 -5.54 8.51
C ARG A 192 -2.45 -6.65 7.46
N LEU A 193 -1.41 -6.76 6.65
CA LEU A 193 -1.29 -7.76 5.59
C LEU A 193 -0.55 -9.05 6.03
N GLY A 194 -0.01 -9.10 7.25
CA GLY A 194 0.77 -10.23 7.73
C GLY A 194 2.04 -10.46 6.89
N VAL A 195 2.73 -9.37 6.53
CA VAL A 195 3.92 -9.42 5.64
C VAL A 195 5.12 -10.01 6.35
N TYR A 196 5.22 -9.77 7.65
CA TYR A 196 6.29 -10.23 8.54
C TYR A 196 5.71 -10.87 9.80
N GLU A 197 6.42 -11.83 10.36
CA GLU A 197 6.17 -12.27 11.73
C GLU A 197 6.36 -11.11 12.72
N PRO A 198 5.64 -11.08 13.86
CA PRO A 198 5.62 -9.92 14.74
C PRO A 198 6.98 -9.45 15.26
N ASP A 199 7.88 -10.36 15.58
CA ASP A 199 9.24 -10.06 16.05
C ASP A 199 10.15 -9.51 14.93
N VAL A 200 9.96 -10.01 13.70
CA VAL A 200 10.65 -9.50 12.51
C VAL A 200 10.15 -8.11 12.16
N LEU A 201 8.84 -7.87 12.25
CA LEU A 201 8.25 -6.56 12.02
C LEU A 201 8.72 -5.53 13.05
N ASP A 202 8.81 -5.91 14.33
CA ASP A 202 9.37 -5.05 15.37
C ASP A 202 10.83 -4.69 15.08
N ALA A 203 11.64 -5.69 14.72
CA ALA A 203 13.04 -5.46 14.35
C ALA A 203 13.16 -4.57 13.11
N TRP A 204 12.30 -4.77 12.10
CA TRP A 204 12.25 -3.93 10.91
C TRP A 204 11.93 -2.47 11.30
N TYR A 205 10.92 -2.26 12.15
CA TYR A 205 10.52 -0.93 12.57
C TYR A 205 11.63 -0.22 13.37
N ARG A 206 12.23 -0.87 14.35
CA ARG A 206 13.36 -0.31 15.12
C ARG A 206 14.54 0.07 14.22
N LEU A 207 14.86 -0.78 13.23
CA LEU A 207 15.96 -0.47 12.32
C LEU A 207 15.68 0.77 11.48
N PHE A 208 14.51 0.84 10.84
CA PHE A 208 14.19 1.90 9.86
C PHE A 208 13.66 3.18 10.52
N HIS A 209 13.01 3.09 11.65
CA HIS A 209 12.45 4.23 12.37
C HIS A 209 13.43 4.79 13.40
N ASP A 210 13.98 3.93 14.26
CA ASP A 210 14.81 4.34 15.37
C ASP A 210 16.31 4.33 15.08
N SER A 211 16.71 3.87 13.88
CA SER A 211 18.12 3.63 13.52
C SER A 211 18.83 2.65 14.46
N ASP A 212 18.10 1.69 15.02
CA ASP A 212 18.61 0.69 15.94
C ASP A 212 19.33 -0.44 15.20
N GLU A 213 20.66 -0.34 15.08
CA GLU A 213 21.48 -1.35 14.43
C GLU A 213 21.41 -2.73 15.12
N SER A 214 21.03 -2.80 16.40
CA SER A 214 20.90 -4.07 17.12
C SER A 214 19.76 -4.95 16.62
N ALA A 215 18.82 -4.39 15.86
CA ALA A 215 17.73 -5.10 15.22
C ALA A 215 18.16 -5.86 13.95
N TYR A 216 19.29 -5.48 13.34
CA TYR A 216 19.74 -6.03 12.05
C TYR A 216 19.96 -7.56 12.04
N PRO A 217 20.54 -8.20 13.09
CA PRO A 217 20.70 -9.66 13.12
C PRO A 217 19.36 -10.43 13.03
N VAL A 218 18.25 -9.89 13.58
CA VAL A 218 16.94 -10.52 13.48
C VAL A 218 16.47 -10.57 12.03
N LEU A 219 16.63 -9.46 11.30
CA LEU A 219 16.26 -9.38 9.89
C LEU A 219 17.12 -10.30 9.02
N MET A 220 18.41 -10.41 9.31
CA MET A 220 19.30 -11.33 8.59
C MET A 220 18.91 -12.79 8.81
N ALA A 221 18.62 -13.18 10.06
CA ALA A 221 18.19 -14.54 10.37
C ALA A 221 16.86 -14.89 9.70
N ALA A 222 15.91 -13.96 9.68
CA ALA A 222 14.63 -14.13 8.99
C ALA A 222 14.82 -14.30 7.46
N ALA A 223 15.75 -13.55 6.86
CA ALA A 223 16.07 -13.68 5.44
C ALA A 223 16.67 -15.05 5.08
N GLU A 224 17.49 -15.64 5.98
CA GLU A 224 18.09 -16.96 5.79
C GLU A 224 17.10 -18.11 5.96
N SER A 225 16.09 -17.96 6.84
CA SER A 225 15.05 -18.97 7.07
C SER A 225 13.97 -19.02 6.00
N GLY A 226 13.91 -18.03 5.12
CA GLY A 226 12.83 -17.88 4.14
C GLY A 226 11.53 -17.31 4.72
N ASP A 227 11.56 -16.89 5.99
CA ASP A 227 10.46 -16.21 6.69
C ASP A 227 10.53 -14.69 6.51
N ALA A 228 11.53 -14.29 5.76
CA ALA A 228 11.80 -12.87 5.49
C ALA A 228 11.37 -12.46 4.10
#